data_9bd9238290a1e76ceee0ba2e63495211
#
_entry.id   9bd9238290a1e76ceee0ba2e63495211
#
_cell.length_a   1.000
_cell.length_b   1.000
_cell.length_c   1.000
_cell.angle_alpha   90.00
_cell.angle_beta   90.00
_cell.angle_gamma   90.00
#
_symmetry.space_group_name_H-M   'P 1'
#
loop_
_entity.id
_entity.type
_entity.pdbx_description
1 polymer ?
#
loop_
_entity_poly.entity_id
_entity_poly.type
_entity_poly.pdbx_seq_one_letter_code
_entity_poly.pdbx_strand_id
1 'polypeptide(L)'
;VPASHAPVPARVEVSAKMSFLRKALRPPAIPQGRYTYRGKDEFAGMALQLRIEPDGRGVMVINANTVLHLNETASAYAYHFMQGLPQSEVLKKIRRRYRVNKAKAKQDYEKLVYTISTLARTEKICPVSFLEVEKEEPFSYQYSAPLRMDMALTFKCQNDCVHCYAGGPHETTELDTSHWKKVIDRLSQIGVFILTFTGGEPTLREDLSELLQYAQNKGMVTGLITNGRRLKDKAYVKALEDAGLDFVQVTLESHKSKIHDLMTSAEGSWKETVAGIKNAVRSQIYVTTNTTLSKYNAADFLTTIDYIKELGVAAFGCNSLIYSGKATGVRQEFALPIETLEVLLPKIRDKANQLNLKFLWYTPTQYCRLDPVQLGLGVKSCTAAMINMCVGPNGDVYPCQSYFESLGNILVDDWEKIWNHPLAKKIRNREYVEPKCKDCPQLQVCGGGCPLELLDKQYVCGQNG
;
A
#
# COMPACT_ATOMS: atom_id res chain seq x y z
N VAL A 1 8.73 -41.32 65.33
CA VAL A 1 9.92 -41.62 64.51
C VAL A 1 9.79 -40.84 63.21
N PRO A 2 10.62 -39.85 62.92
CA PRO A 2 10.52 -39.06 61.69
C PRO A 2 11.24 -39.74 60.55
N ALA A 3 10.61 -39.74 59.41
CA ALA A 3 11.16 -40.22 58.11
C ALA A 3 12.18 -39.22 57.52
N SER A 4 13.35 -39.75 57.22
CA SER A 4 14.46 -39.06 56.60
C SER A 4 14.18 -38.68 55.12
N HIS A 5 14.32 -37.41 54.78
CA HIS A 5 14.34 -36.96 53.38
C HIS A 5 15.72 -37.20 52.75
N ALA A 6 15.76 -38.00 51.69
CA ALA A 6 16.91 -38.16 50.84
C ALA A 6 17.03 -36.95 49.87
N PRO A 7 18.23 -36.49 49.49
CA PRO A 7 18.42 -35.35 48.61
C PRO A 7 18.09 -35.69 47.16
N VAL A 8 17.33 -34.79 46.51
CA VAL A 8 17.00 -34.86 45.08
C VAL A 8 18.26 -34.54 44.26
N PRO A 9 18.64 -35.37 43.25
CA PRO A 9 19.86 -35.15 42.52
C PRO A 9 19.77 -34.00 41.53
N ALA A 10 20.88 -33.27 41.36
CA ALA A 10 21.12 -32.13 40.52
C ALA A 10 20.90 -32.41 39.02
N ARG A 11 19.66 -32.44 38.54
CA ARG A 11 19.29 -32.56 37.11
C ARG A 11 19.01 -31.24 36.40
N VAL A 12 18.97 -30.12 37.11
CA VAL A 12 18.52 -28.82 36.54
C VAL A 12 19.66 -28.04 35.84
N GLU A 13 20.90 -28.13 36.33
CA GLU A 13 22.02 -27.34 35.79
C GLU A 13 22.56 -27.82 34.43
N VAL A 14 22.49 -29.13 34.15
CA VAL A 14 22.98 -29.71 32.86
C VAL A 14 22.03 -29.31 31.72
N SER A 15 20.73 -29.18 31.98
CA SER A 15 19.73 -28.77 30.98
C SER A 15 19.89 -27.31 30.56
N ALA A 16 20.18 -26.40 31.48
CA ALA A 16 20.35 -24.96 31.18
C ALA A 16 21.65 -24.69 30.41
N LYS A 17 22.77 -25.30 30.76
CA LYS A 17 24.05 -25.19 30.04
C LYS A 17 23.98 -25.79 28.64
N MET A 18 23.31 -26.93 28.45
CA MET A 18 23.08 -27.52 27.13
C MET A 18 22.14 -26.67 26.26
N SER A 19 21.15 -26.01 26.84
CA SER A 19 20.26 -25.08 26.14
C SER A 19 21.01 -23.83 25.67
N PHE A 20 21.90 -23.27 26.50
CA PHE A 20 22.72 -22.11 26.17
C PHE A 20 23.75 -22.40 25.07
N LEU A 21 24.47 -23.53 25.17
CA LEU A 21 25.41 -23.99 24.13
C LEU A 21 24.71 -24.31 22.80
N ARG A 22 23.49 -24.84 22.82
CA ARG A 22 22.67 -25.07 21.64
C ARG A 22 22.18 -23.78 20.99
N LYS A 23 21.91 -22.70 21.75
CA LYS A 23 21.63 -21.36 21.21
C LYS A 23 22.85 -20.74 20.55
N ALA A 24 24.04 -20.89 21.15
CA ALA A 24 25.30 -20.37 20.62
C ALA A 24 25.78 -21.09 19.34
N LEU A 25 25.35 -22.34 19.11
CA LEU A 25 25.68 -23.15 17.91
C LEU A 25 24.64 -23.08 16.79
N ARG A 26 23.54 -22.32 16.95
CA ARG A 26 22.61 -22.12 15.86
C ARG A 26 23.23 -21.18 14.82
N PRO A 27 23.11 -21.49 13.51
CA PRO A 27 23.47 -20.53 12.48
C PRO A 27 22.78 -19.18 12.72
N PRO A 28 23.45 -18.07 12.39
CA PRO A 28 22.85 -16.74 12.58
C PRO A 28 21.46 -16.66 11.96
N ALA A 29 20.60 -15.88 12.55
CA ALA A 29 19.28 -15.58 11.99
C ALA A 29 19.48 -14.96 10.60
N ILE A 30 18.51 -15.13 9.72
CA ILE A 30 18.51 -14.39 8.46
C ILE A 30 18.52 -12.91 8.83
N PRO A 31 19.45 -12.12 8.26
CA PRO A 31 19.51 -10.70 8.59
C PRO A 31 18.19 -10.01 8.30
N GLN A 32 17.76 -9.12 9.20
CA GLN A 32 16.67 -8.21 8.94
C GLN A 32 17.02 -7.32 7.74
N GLY A 33 16.05 -7.02 6.90
CA GLY A 33 16.24 -6.18 5.75
C GLY A 33 15.36 -6.55 4.58
N ARG A 34 15.51 -5.81 3.49
CA ARG A 34 14.80 -6.03 2.23
C ARG A 34 15.71 -6.69 1.20
N TYR A 35 15.18 -7.71 0.54
CA TYR A 35 15.83 -8.48 -0.50
C TYR A 35 15.00 -8.45 -1.77
N THR A 36 15.65 -8.37 -2.92
CA THR A 36 15.01 -8.34 -4.24
C THR A 36 15.53 -9.47 -5.10
N TYR A 37 14.67 -10.03 -5.95
CA TYR A 37 15.01 -11.08 -6.88
C TYR A 37 14.26 -10.84 -8.20
N ARG A 38 14.99 -10.95 -9.31
CA ARG A 38 14.42 -11.01 -10.64
C ARG A 38 14.74 -12.39 -11.22
N GLY A 39 13.68 -13.13 -11.53
CA GLY A 39 13.79 -14.48 -12.03
C GLY A 39 14.48 -14.54 -13.39
N LYS A 40 15.26 -15.64 -13.59
CA LYS A 40 15.92 -15.99 -14.85
C LYS A 40 15.45 -17.37 -15.27
N ASP A 41 15.70 -17.74 -16.52
CA ASP A 41 15.39 -19.06 -17.08
C ASP A 41 13.93 -19.49 -16.80
N GLU A 42 13.73 -20.59 -16.12
CA GLU A 42 12.41 -21.10 -15.74
C GLU A 42 11.60 -20.13 -14.84
N PHE A 43 12.25 -19.17 -14.18
CA PHE A 43 11.65 -18.13 -13.34
C PHE A 43 11.54 -16.77 -14.04
N ALA A 44 11.81 -16.69 -15.35
CA ALA A 44 11.69 -15.44 -16.10
C ALA A 44 10.30 -14.80 -15.92
N GLY A 45 10.27 -13.47 -15.80
CA GLY A 45 9.06 -12.71 -15.52
C GLY A 45 8.63 -12.65 -14.04
N MET A 46 9.35 -13.33 -13.14
CA MET A 46 9.10 -13.28 -11.70
C MET A 46 9.92 -12.16 -11.04
N ALA A 47 9.25 -11.23 -10.39
CA ALA A 47 9.87 -10.20 -9.55
C ALA A 47 9.42 -10.39 -8.10
N LEU A 48 10.37 -10.66 -7.21
CA LEU A 48 10.11 -10.88 -5.78
C LEU A 48 10.80 -9.82 -4.96
N GLN A 49 10.12 -9.34 -3.94
CA GLN A 49 10.68 -8.53 -2.87
C GLN A 49 10.35 -9.20 -1.54
N LEU A 50 11.32 -9.41 -0.68
CA LEU A 50 11.16 -10.01 0.64
C LEU A 50 11.70 -9.05 1.68
N ARG A 51 10.90 -8.73 2.69
CA ARG A 51 11.37 -8.07 3.91
C ARG A 51 11.34 -9.07 5.05
N ILE A 52 12.48 -9.19 5.75
CA ILE A 52 12.59 -9.95 6.98
C ILE A 52 12.36 -9.01 8.15
N GLU A 53 11.33 -9.29 8.93
CA GLU A 53 10.94 -8.53 10.13
C GLU A 53 11.87 -8.86 11.32
N PRO A 54 11.89 -8.03 12.38
CA PRO A 54 12.74 -8.26 13.56
C PRO A 54 12.53 -9.61 14.25
N ASP A 55 11.34 -10.19 14.16
CA ASP A 55 10.99 -11.50 14.73
C ASP A 55 11.30 -12.69 13.80
N GLY A 56 11.90 -12.43 12.63
CA GLY A 56 12.27 -13.44 11.64
C GLY A 56 11.15 -13.83 10.68
N ARG A 57 9.90 -13.38 10.90
CA ARG A 57 8.84 -13.51 9.90
C ARG A 57 9.16 -12.68 8.67
N GLY A 58 8.49 -12.97 7.55
CA GLY A 58 8.72 -12.25 6.31
C GLY A 58 7.45 -11.73 5.66
N VAL A 59 7.60 -10.62 4.97
CA VAL A 59 6.60 -10.11 4.03
C VAL A 59 7.19 -10.22 2.64
N MET A 60 6.53 -10.97 1.77
CA MET A 60 6.95 -11.11 0.37
C MET A 60 5.94 -10.45 -0.55
N VAL A 61 6.44 -9.65 -1.48
CA VAL A 61 5.66 -9.07 -2.58
C VAL A 61 6.08 -9.75 -3.88
N ILE A 62 5.09 -10.28 -4.60
CA ILE A 62 5.26 -10.98 -5.88
C ILE A 62 4.67 -10.12 -6.98
N ASN A 63 5.47 -9.78 -8.00
CA ASN A 63 5.08 -8.99 -9.16
C ASN A 63 4.30 -7.71 -8.81
N ALA A 64 4.65 -7.05 -7.69
CA ALA A 64 4.04 -5.82 -7.19
C ALA A 64 2.53 -5.89 -6.85
N ASN A 65 1.88 -7.05 -6.94
CA ASN A 65 0.43 -7.17 -6.79
C ASN A 65 -0.03 -8.18 -5.74
N THR A 66 0.80 -9.15 -5.36
CA THR A 66 0.47 -10.19 -4.39
C THR A 66 1.37 -10.09 -3.17
N VAL A 67 0.76 -10.00 -1.98
CA VAL A 67 1.49 -9.95 -0.70
C VAL A 67 1.28 -11.27 0.03
N LEU A 68 2.36 -11.91 0.45
CA LEU A 68 2.37 -13.11 1.29
C LEU A 68 3.04 -12.80 2.63
N HIS A 69 2.42 -13.23 3.71
CA HIS A 69 3.03 -13.27 5.03
C HIS A 69 3.65 -14.65 5.25
N LEU A 70 4.93 -14.66 5.59
CA LEU A 70 5.73 -15.87 5.75
C LEU A 70 6.12 -16.03 7.22
N ASN A 71 5.92 -17.22 7.78
CA ASN A 71 6.50 -17.54 9.07
C ASN A 71 8.05 -17.59 8.97
N GLU A 72 8.75 -17.68 10.12
CA GLU A 72 10.22 -17.66 10.18
C GLU A 72 10.88 -18.71 9.24
N THR A 73 10.32 -19.91 9.21
CA THR A 73 10.88 -21.00 8.38
C THR A 73 10.66 -20.76 6.90
N ALA A 74 9.45 -20.35 6.51
CA ALA A 74 9.14 -20.02 5.11
C ALA A 74 9.96 -18.82 4.62
N SER A 75 10.19 -17.82 5.49
CA SER A 75 11.06 -16.67 5.22
C SER A 75 12.50 -17.13 4.94
N ALA A 76 12.99 -18.11 5.69
CA ALA A 76 14.32 -18.66 5.50
C ALA A 76 14.45 -19.41 4.15
N TYR A 77 13.46 -20.20 3.78
CA TYR A 77 13.43 -20.83 2.47
C TYR A 77 13.39 -19.80 1.35
N ALA A 78 12.51 -18.82 1.45
CA ALA A 78 12.37 -17.76 0.46
C ALA A 78 13.65 -16.95 0.29
N TYR A 79 14.28 -16.56 1.38
CA TYR A 79 15.57 -15.86 1.37
C TYR A 79 16.64 -16.65 0.63
N HIS A 80 16.84 -17.94 0.96
CA HIS A 80 17.86 -18.74 0.31
C HIS A 80 17.54 -19.05 -1.15
N PHE A 81 16.27 -19.20 -1.52
CA PHE A 81 15.82 -19.29 -2.91
C PHE A 81 16.20 -18.02 -3.68
N MET A 82 15.89 -16.83 -3.14
CA MET A 82 16.21 -15.56 -3.77
C MET A 82 17.72 -15.28 -3.89
N GLN A 83 18.56 -15.94 -3.07
CA GLN A 83 20.02 -15.91 -3.22
C GLN A 83 20.54 -16.80 -4.37
N GLY A 84 19.64 -17.49 -5.08
CA GLY A 84 20.02 -18.40 -6.19
C GLY A 84 20.74 -19.67 -5.73
N LEU A 85 20.59 -20.07 -4.46
CA LEU A 85 21.23 -21.29 -3.97
C LEU A 85 20.56 -22.54 -4.53
N PRO A 86 21.32 -23.59 -4.92
CA PRO A 86 20.75 -24.88 -5.30
C PRO A 86 19.91 -25.47 -4.17
N GLN A 87 18.83 -26.19 -4.51
CA GLN A 87 17.94 -26.83 -3.54
C GLN A 87 18.70 -27.60 -2.45
N SER A 88 19.72 -28.38 -2.82
CA SER A 88 20.51 -29.16 -1.87
C SER A 88 21.16 -28.29 -0.78
N GLU A 89 21.69 -27.13 -1.14
CA GLU A 89 22.33 -26.21 -0.20
C GLU A 89 21.27 -25.48 0.67
N VAL A 90 20.11 -25.11 0.08
CA VAL A 90 18.99 -24.57 0.84
C VAL A 90 18.56 -25.55 1.94
N LEU A 91 18.32 -26.82 1.57
CA LEU A 91 17.90 -27.86 2.52
C LEU A 91 18.95 -28.08 3.62
N LYS A 92 20.24 -28.04 3.29
CA LYS A 92 21.32 -28.15 4.27
C LYS A 92 21.33 -27.00 5.28
N LYS A 93 21.16 -25.75 4.80
CA LYS A 93 21.09 -24.55 5.66
C LYS A 93 19.86 -24.59 6.57
N ILE A 94 18.70 -24.93 6.05
CA ILE A 94 17.45 -25.04 6.81
C ILE A 94 17.57 -26.10 7.91
N ARG A 95 18.05 -27.29 7.59
CA ARG A 95 18.19 -28.40 8.56
C ARG A 95 19.23 -28.12 9.66
N ARG A 96 20.21 -27.27 9.40
CA ARG A 96 21.18 -26.82 10.43
C ARG A 96 20.53 -25.87 11.45
N ARG A 97 19.54 -25.10 10.98
CA ARG A 97 18.87 -24.09 11.82
C ARG A 97 17.61 -24.63 12.49
N TYR A 98 16.80 -25.38 11.76
CA TYR A 98 15.49 -25.86 12.19
C TYR A 98 15.50 -27.39 12.37
N ARG A 99 14.71 -27.87 13.35
CA ARG A 99 14.54 -29.31 13.59
C ARG A 99 13.57 -29.91 12.58
N VAL A 100 14.04 -30.20 11.39
CA VAL A 100 13.24 -30.76 10.32
C VAL A 100 14.00 -31.91 9.65
N ASN A 101 13.34 -33.03 9.34
CA ASN A 101 13.94 -34.11 8.58
C ASN A 101 14.10 -33.74 7.09
N LYS A 102 14.93 -34.50 6.36
CA LYS A 102 15.27 -34.20 4.98
C LYS A 102 14.04 -34.24 4.03
N ALA A 103 13.15 -35.21 4.23
CA ALA A 103 11.97 -35.38 3.38
C ALA A 103 10.99 -34.20 3.56
N LYS A 104 10.69 -33.83 4.80
CA LYS A 104 9.82 -32.67 5.10
C LYS A 104 10.43 -31.36 4.62
N ALA A 105 11.74 -31.15 4.86
CA ALA A 105 12.41 -29.95 4.37
C ALA A 105 12.34 -29.83 2.83
N LYS A 106 12.48 -30.94 2.10
CA LYS A 106 12.35 -30.98 0.64
C LYS A 106 10.92 -30.64 0.22
N GLN A 107 9.93 -31.28 0.83
CA GLN A 107 8.51 -31.03 0.55
C GLN A 107 8.12 -29.56 0.78
N ASP A 108 8.54 -28.96 1.91
CA ASP A 108 8.25 -27.57 2.26
C ASP A 108 8.87 -26.58 1.26
N TYR A 109 10.13 -26.83 0.85
CA TYR A 109 10.81 -26.03 -0.16
C TYR A 109 10.10 -26.09 -1.53
N GLU A 110 9.79 -27.30 -2.00
CA GLU A 110 9.11 -27.51 -3.27
C GLU A 110 7.70 -26.88 -3.26
N LYS A 111 6.97 -27.00 -2.16
CA LYS A 111 5.68 -26.33 -1.98
C LYS A 111 5.82 -24.80 -2.04
N LEU A 112 6.82 -24.23 -1.37
CA LEU A 112 7.05 -22.77 -1.41
C LEU A 112 7.38 -22.30 -2.82
N VAL A 113 8.34 -22.93 -3.51
CA VAL A 113 8.74 -22.54 -4.87
C VAL A 113 7.59 -22.69 -5.85
N TYR A 114 6.83 -23.78 -5.78
CA TYR A 114 5.64 -24.00 -6.58
C TYR A 114 4.59 -22.89 -6.35
N THR A 115 4.33 -22.58 -5.08
CA THR A 115 3.41 -21.51 -4.67
C THR A 115 3.81 -20.16 -5.26
N ILE A 116 5.05 -19.73 -5.03
CA ILE A 116 5.55 -18.45 -5.53
C ILE A 116 5.48 -18.39 -7.06
N SER A 117 5.91 -19.46 -7.73
CA SER A 117 5.92 -19.54 -9.19
C SER A 117 4.52 -19.50 -9.78
N THR A 118 3.54 -20.17 -9.16
CA THR A 118 2.16 -20.15 -9.59
C THR A 118 1.53 -18.78 -9.42
N LEU A 119 1.71 -18.15 -8.26
CA LEU A 119 1.21 -16.80 -7.99
C LEU A 119 1.85 -15.73 -8.89
N ALA A 120 3.11 -15.92 -9.27
CA ALA A 120 3.80 -15.03 -10.19
C ALA A 120 3.30 -15.11 -11.64
N ARG A 121 2.78 -16.28 -12.06
CA ARG A 121 2.37 -16.54 -13.45
C ARG A 121 0.88 -16.43 -13.70
N THR A 122 0.05 -16.38 -12.65
CA THR A 122 -1.40 -16.49 -12.78
C THR A 122 -2.12 -15.32 -12.12
N GLU A 123 -2.69 -14.44 -12.92
CA GLU A 123 -3.42 -13.25 -12.42
C GLU A 123 -4.77 -13.57 -11.77
N LYS A 124 -5.33 -14.76 -12.01
CA LYS A 124 -6.72 -15.13 -11.65
C LYS A 124 -6.86 -16.10 -10.47
N ILE A 125 -5.77 -16.56 -9.87
CA ILE A 125 -5.83 -17.44 -8.70
C ILE A 125 -5.96 -16.62 -7.43
N CYS A 126 -7.01 -16.88 -6.66
CA CYS A 126 -7.11 -16.38 -5.29
C CYS A 126 -6.02 -17.06 -4.43
N PRO A 127 -5.03 -16.31 -3.92
CA PRO A 127 -3.95 -16.90 -3.12
C PRO A 127 -4.45 -17.72 -1.93
N VAL A 128 -5.52 -17.28 -1.30
CA VAL A 128 -6.12 -17.91 -0.12
C VAL A 128 -6.70 -19.30 -0.44
N SER A 129 -7.40 -19.43 -1.57
CA SER A 129 -7.99 -20.72 -1.98
C SER A 129 -6.92 -21.70 -2.50
N PHE A 130 -5.83 -21.18 -3.04
CA PHE A 130 -4.76 -21.98 -3.63
C PHE A 130 -3.78 -22.53 -2.59
N LEU A 131 -3.54 -21.74 -1.50
CA LEU A 131 -2.47 -22.06 -0.55
C LEU A 131 -2.89 -23.02 0.56
N GLU A 132 -4.19 -23.29 0.76
CA GLU A 132 -4.71 -24.01 1.94
C GLU A 132 -4.10 -23.49 3.26
N VAL A 133 -3.77 -22.19 3.31
CA VAL A 133 -3.19 -21.54 4.51
C VAL A 133 -4.29 -21.15 5.48
N GLU A 134 -3.97 -21.23 6.75
CA GLU A 134 -4.78 -20.58 7.78
C GLU A 134 -4.91 -19.11 7.43
N LYS A 135 -6.16 -18.64 7.36
CA LYS A 135 -6.45 -17.22 7.09
C LYS A 135 -6.03 -16.44 8.34
N GLU A 136 -4.98 -15.64 8.24
CA GLU A 136 -4.78 -14.60 9.24
C GLU A 136 -5.93 -13.59 9.16
N GLU A 137 -6.35 -13.09 10.32
CA GLU A 137 -7.32 -12.01 10.36
C GLU A 137 -6.82 -10.81 9.56
N PRO A 138 -7.63 -10.20 8.68
CA PRO A 138 -7.22 -9.04 7.92
C PRO A 138 -6.66 -7.95 8.83
N PHE A 139 -5.52 -7.36 8.44
CA PHE A 139 -4.84 -6.29 9.17
C PHE A 139 -4.27 -6.66 10.55
N SER A 140 -4.20 -7.95 10.92
CA SER A 140 -3.61 -8.41 12.18
C SER A 140 -2.07 -8.44 12.17
N TYR A 141 -1.45 -8.44 11.00
CA TYR A 141 0.00 -8.52 10.87
C TYR A 141 0.69 -7.26 11.39
N GLN A 142 1.69 -7.45 12.25
CA GLN A 142 2.49 -6.35 12.78
C GLN A 142 3.70 -6.09 11.89
N TYR A 143 3.70 -4.95 11.21
CA TYR A 143 4.77 -4.49 10.36
C TYR A 143 5.79 -3.65 11.14
N SER A 144 7.06 -3.69 10.73
CA SER A 144 8.11 -2.77 11.22
C SER A 144 8.21 -1.48 10.39
N ALA A 145 7.60 -1.47 9.21
CA ALA A 145 7.55 -0.35 8.29
C ALA A 145 6.35 -0.50 7.33
N PRO A 146 5.88 0.57 6.67
CA PRO A 146 4.83 0.45 5.67
C PRO A 146 5.31 -0.37 4.46
N LEU A 147 4.36 -0.90 3.69
CA LEU A 147 4.68 -1.57 2.43
C LEU A 147 4.81 -0.56 1.29
N ARG A 148 4.05 0.54 1.38
CA ARG A 148 4.02 1.64 0.42
C ARG A 148 4.28 2.96 1.11
N MET A 149 5.07 3.82 0.46
CA MET A 149 5.26 5.21 0.84
C MET A 149 4.83 6.11 -0.32
N ASP A 150 3.85 6.98 -0.05
CA ASP A 150 3.50 8.05 -0.96
C ASP A 150 4.50 9.19 -0.78
N MET A 151 5.03 9.72 -1.87
CA MET A 151 6.01 10.80 -1.88
C MET A 151 5.38 12.05 -2.47
N ALA A 152 4.86 12.93 -1.62
CA ALA A 152 4.33 14.22 -2.05
C ALA A 152 5.49 15.16 -2.39
N LEU A 153 5.93 15.12 -3.65
CA LEU A 153 7.15 15.82 -4.08
C LEU A 153 7.01 17.35 -4.04
N THR A 154 5.79 17.84 -4.18
CA THR A 154 5.42 19.26 -4.19
C THR A 154 3.96 19.41 -3.80
N PHE A 155 3.55 20.56 -3.28
CA PHE A 155 2.12 20.90 -3.17
C PHE A 155 1.64 21.83 -4.29
N LYS A 156 2.52 22.25 -5.20
CA LYS A 156 2.14 23.01 -6.41
C LYS A 156 1.33 22.14 -7.35
N CYS A 157 0.30 22.72 -7.95
CA CYS A 157 -0.55 22.06 -8.94
C CYS A 157 -1.06 23.10 -9.93
N GLN A 158 -1.23 22.73 -11.20
CA GLN A 158 -1.84 23.57 -12.23
C GLN A 158 -3.38 23.42 -12.26
N ASN A 159 -3.97 22.52 -11.45
CA ASN A 159 -5.38 22.44 -11.15
C ASN A 159 -5.67 23.06 -9.78
N ASP A 160 -6.91 23.47 -9.56
CA ASP A 160 -7.38 23.98 -8.29
C ASP A 160 -8.67 23.26 -7.84
N CYS A 161 -8.63 21.92 -7.86
CA CYS A 161 -9.80 21.06 -7.63
C CYS A 161 -10.61 21.48 -6.42
N VAL A 162 -11.93 21.57 -6.58
CA VAL A 162 -12.85 21.97 -5.50
C VAL A 162 -12.80 21.06 -4.28
N HIS A 163 -12.45 19.79 -4.48
CA HIS A 163 -12.37 18.72 -3.47
C HIS A 163 -10.95 18.32 -3.10
N CYS A 164 -9.96 19.17 -3.38
CA CYS A 164 -8.55 18.83 -3.18
C CYS A 164 -8.23 18.60 -1.70
N TYR A 165 -7.84 17.38 -1.34
CA TYR A 165 -7.42 17.03 0.02
C TYR A 165 -6.08 17.67 0.42
N ALA A 166 -5.22 17.97 -0.57
CA ALA A 166 -3.95 18.66 -0.38
C ALA A 166 -4.05 20.16 -0.65
N GLY A 167 -5.25 20.67 -0.92
CA GLY A 167 -5.47 22.10 -1.15
C GLY A 167 -5.44 22.91 0.15
N GLY A 168 -4.69 24.00 0.14
CA GLY A 168 -4.56 24.90 1.28
C GLY A 168 -3.20 25.61 1.25
N PRO A 169 -2.95 26.56 2.15
CA PRO A 169 -1.64 27.17 2.28
C PRO A 169 -0.65 26.16 2.87
N HIS A 170 0.29 25.73 2.06
CA HIS A 170 1.43 24.92 2.49
C HIS A 170 2.72 25.74 2.28
N GLU A 171 3.09 26.49 3.29
CA GLU A 171 4.37 27.19 3.32
C GLU A 171 5.48 26.22 3.75
N THR A 172 6.01 25.46 2.81
CA THR A 172 7.10 24.53 3.08
C THR A 172 8.23 24.68 2.06
N THR A 173 9.47 24.61 2.55
CA THR A 173 10.63 24.49 1.66
C THR A 173 10.65 23.10 1.04
N GLU A 174 10.56 23.03 -0.28
CA GLU A 174 10.59 21.74 -0.99
C GLU A 174 12.03 21.20 -1.05
N LEU A 175 12.17 19.90 -0.81
CA LEU A 175 13.41 19.18 -0.97
C LEU A 175 13.90 19.21 -2.43
N ASP A 176 15.20 19.39 -2.62
CA ASP A 176 15.85 19.22 -3.91
C ASP A 176 16.03 17.73 -4.27
N THR A 177 16.52 17.48 -5.48
CA THR A 177 16.75 16.11 -6.01
C THR A 177 17.70 15.31 -5.11
N SER A 178 18.74 15.95 -4.56
CA SER A 178 19.74 15.26 -3.73
C SER A 178 19.14 14.78 -2.41
N HIS A 179 18.29 15.59 -1.79
CA HIS A 179 17.58 15.24 -0.56
C HIS A 179 16.52 14.17 -0.82
N TRP A 180 15.76 14.23 -1.92
CA TRP A 180 14.83 13.18 -2.30
C TRP A 180 15.52 11.83 -2.54
N LYS A 181 16.70 11.80 -3.13
CA LYS A 181 17.51 10.57 -3.24
C LYS A 181 17.87 10.00 -1.86
N LYS A 182 18.24 10.86 -0.89
CA LYS A 182 18.48 10.42 0.49
C LYS A 182 17.22 9.85 1.14
N VAL A 183 16.04 10.46 0.88
CA VAL A 183 14.76 9.91 1.32
C VAL A 183 14.55 8.51 0.74
N ILE A 184 14.74 8.34 -0.57
CA ILE A 184 14.61 7.03 -1.24
C ILE A 184 15.58 6.00 -0.63
N ASP A 185 16.82 6.39 -0.34
CA ASP A 185 17.81 5.52 0.32
C ASP A 185 17.31 5.04 1.68
N ARG A 186 16.82 5.95 2.53
CA ARG A 186 16.27 5.59 3.85
C ARG A 186 15.06 4.70 3.74
N LEU A 187 14.12 5.00 2.85
CA LEU A 187 12.94 4.17 2.62
C LEU A 187 13.30 2.76 2.14
N SER A 188 14.31 2.66 1.29
CA SER A 188 14.86 1.37 0.86
C SER A 188 15.48 0.59 2.03
N GLN A 189 16.25 1.25 2.91
CA GLN A 189 16.90 0.64 4.08
C GLN A 189 15.89 0.12 5.10
N ILE A 190 14.81 0.87 5.38
CA ILE A 190 13.75 0.44 6.30
C ILE A 190 12.81 -0.61 5.68
N GLY A 191 12.96 -0.92 4.39
CA GLY A 191 12.27 -2.02 3.76
C GLY A 191 10.94 -1.68 3.09
N VAL A 192 10.70 -0.43 2.70
CA VAL A 192 9.54 -0.05 1.86
C VAL A 192 9.68 -0.68 0.48
N PHE A 193 8.59 -1.23 -0.05
CA PHE A 193 8.59 -1.92 -1.35
C PHE A 193 8.15 -1.02 -2.50
N ILE A 194 7.16 -0.15 -2.26
CA ILE A 194 6.47 0.62 -3.29
C ILE A 194 6.61 2.11 -2.95
N LEU A 195 7.08 2.89 -3.90
CA LEU A 195 7.04 4.35 -3.84
C LEU A 195 6.01 4.87 -4.83
N THR A 196 5.10 5.72 -4.35
CA THR A 196 4.12 6.37 -5.21
C THR A 196 4.36 7.87 -5.21
N PHE A 197 4.83 8.40 -6.33
CA PHE A 197 5.08 9.82 -6.49
C PHE A 197 3.76 10.56 -6.66
N THR A 198 3.52 11.56 -5.83
CA THR A 198 2.27 12.32 -5.71
C THR A 198 2.54 13.73 -5.20
N GLY A 199 1.54 14.39 -4.67
CA GLY A 199 1.61 15.73 -4.06
C GLY A 199 0.42 16.58 -4.48
N GLY A 200 0.69 17.81 -4.91
CA GLY A 200 -0.19 18.56 -5.78
C GLY A 200 -0.17 17.91 -7.16
N GLU A 201 0.84 18.26 -7.98
CA GLU A 201 1.07 17.57 -9.25
C GLU A 201 2.57 17.25 -9.42
N PRO A 202 2.95 15.99 -9.26
CA PRO A 202 4.36 15.58 -9.27
C PRO A 202 5.03 15.77 -10.63
N THR A 203 4.28 15.78 -11.73
CA THR A 203 4.83 16.01 -13.07
C THR A 203 5.27 17.45 -13.32
N LEU A 204 5.00 18.38 -12.41
CA LEU A 204 5.56 19.74 -12.47
C LEU A 204 7.05 19.77 -12.13
N ARG A 205 7.58 18.75 -11.46
CA ARG A 205 9.01 18.65 -11.16
C ARG A 205 9.78 18.13 -12.37
N GLU A 206 10.85 18.81 -12.69
CA GLU A 206 11.72 18.45 -13.81
C GLU A 206 12.55 17.19 -13.52
N ASP A 207 12.86 16.93 -12.25
CA ASP A 207 13.67 15.80 -11.77
C ASP A 207 12.87 14.49 -11.55
N LEU A 208 11.57 14.45 -11.86
CA LEU A 208 10.72 13.27 -11.61
C LEU A 208 11.27 12.00 -12.24
N SER A 209 11.70 12.05 -13.51
CA SER A 209 12.25 10.88 -14.21
C SER A 209 13.54 10.38 -13.56
N GLU A 210 14.39 11.29 -13.08
CA GLU A 210 15.63 10.96 -12.36
C GLU A 210 15.32 10.26 -11.01
N LEU A 211 14.34 10.74 -10.26
CA LEU A 211 13.90 10.14 -9.00
C LEU A 211 13.28 8.76 -9.21
N LEU A 212 12.46 8.58 -10.27
CA LEU A 212 11.90 7.29 -10.67
C LEU A 212 13.02 6.28 -10.96
N GLN A 213 13.95 6.64 -11.84
CA GLN A 213 15.09 5.77 -12.18
C GLN A 213 15.93 5.41 -10.94
N TYR A 214 16.14 6.39 -10.04
CA TYR A 214 16.88 6.14 -8.81
C TYR A 214 16.18 5.12 -7.91
N ALA A 215 14.85 5.21 -7.75
CA ALA A 215 14.06 4.25 -7.00
C ALA A 215 14.06 2.86 -7.63
N GLN A 216 13.94 2.77 -8.97
CA GLN A 216 14.05 1.52 -9.73
C GLN A 216 15.42 0.85 -9.56
N ASN A 217 16.50 1.62 -9.56
CA ASN A 217 17.85 1.11 -9.32
C ASN A 217 18.02 0.53 -7.90
N LYS A 218 17.19 0.97 -6.94
CA LYS A 218 17.09 0.35 -5.60
C LYS A 218 16.18 -0.88 -5.57
N GLY A 219 15.59 -1.28 -6.71
CA GLY A 219 14.67 -2.42 -6.81
C GLY A 219 13.31 -2.13 -6.16
N MET A 220 12.87 -0.88 -6.11
CA MET A 220 11.55 -0.50 -5.61
C MET A 220 10.55 -0.48 -6.76
N VAL A 221 9.29 -0.81 -6.47
CA VAL A 221 8.19 -0.58 -7.41
C VAL A 221 7.83 0.89 -7.39
N THR A 222 7.63 1.48 -8.56
CA THR A 222 7.34 2.91 -8.70
C THR A 222 5.96 3.16 -9.29
N GLY A 223 5.22 4.04 -8.65
CA GLY A 223 3.91 4.51 -9.11
C GLY A 223 3.85 6.03 -9.23
N LEU A 224 2.92 6.50 -10.01
CA LEU A 224 2.64 7.93 -10.18
C LEU A 224 1.14 8.18 -9.98
N ILE A 225 0.77 9.14 -9.13
CA ILE A 225 -0.59 9.68 -9.02
C ILE A 225 -0.55 11.10 -9.60
N THR A 226 -1.33 11.33 -10.65
CA THR A 226 -1.28 12.56 -11.43
C THR A 226 -2.65 12.98 -11.96
N ASN A 227 -2.83 14.26 -12.22
CA ASN A 227 -3.96 14.76 -13.01
C ASN A 227 -3.85 14.40 -14.52
N GLY A 228 -2.72 13.87 -14.96
CA GLY A 228 -2.50 13.34 -16.30
C GLY A 228 -2.28 14.40 -17.40
N ARG A 229 -2.35 15.68 -17.11
CA ARG A 229 -2.29 16.75 -18.11
C ARG A 229 -0.95 16.77 -18.87
N ARG A 230 0.19 16.57 -18.17
CA ARG A 230 1.52 16.54 -18.80
C ARG A 230 1.73 15.27 -19.64
N LEU A 231 0.99 14.20 -19.37
CA LEU A 231 1.05 12.95 -20.15
C LEU A 231 0.51 13.12 -21.58
N LYS A 232 -0.13 14.27 -21.92
CA LYS A 232 -0.47 14.59 -23.32
C LYS A 232 0.75 14.64 -24.24
N ASP A 233 1.93 14.89 -23.69
CA ASP A 233 3.20 14.81 -24.39
C ASP A 233 3.69 13.35 -24.43
N LYS A 234 3.74 12.78 -25.62
CA LYS A 234 4.18 11.40 -25.87
C LYS A 234 5.66 11.19 -25.49
N ALA A 235 6.51 12.18 -25.74
CA ALA A 235 7.92 12.09 -25.38
C ALA A 235 8.10 12.04 -23.87
N TYR A 236 7.29 12.78 -23.12
CA TYR A 236 7.30 12.73 -21.67
C TYR A 236 6.83 11.37 -21.13
N VAL A 237 5.76 10.77 -21.69
CA VAL A 237 5.33 9.41 -21.33
C VAL A 237 6.45 8.41 -21.58
N LYS A 238 7.14 8.51 -22.73
CA LYS A 238 8.28 7.65 -23.06
C LYS A 238 9.44 7.83 -22.07
N ALA A 239 9.73 9.04 -21.65
CA ALA A 239 10.76 9.32 -20.64
C ALA A 239 10.42 8.69 -19.27
N LEU A 240 9.15 8.70 -18.84
CA LEU A 240 8.69 8.04 -17.63
C LEU A 240 8.79 6.49 -17.74
N GLU A 241 8.41 5.94 -18.89
CA GLU A 241 8.55 4.51 -19.18
C GLU A 241 10.04 4.08 -19.13
N ASP A 242 10.93 4.82 -19.79
CA ASP A 242 12.37 4.55 -19.82
C ASP A 242 13.02 4.71 -18.43
N ALA A 243 12.47 5.61 -17.59
CA ALA A 243 12.86 5.75 -16.18
C ALA A 243 12.37 4.59 -15.30
N GLY A 244 11.51 3.70 -15.83
CA GLY A 244 11.03 2.50 -15.16
C GLY A 244 9.76 2.72 -14.34
N LEU A 245 8.87 3.64 -14.74
CA LEU A 245 7.57 3.79 -14.10
C LEU A 245 6.72 2.52 -14.31
N ASP A 246 6.37 1.83 -13.21
CA ASP A 246 5.60 0.58 -13.27
C ASP A 246 4.10 0.84 -13.48
N PHE A 247 3.52 1.82 -12.75
CA PHE A 247 2.10 2.13 -12.89
C PHE A 247 1.80 3.63 -12.73
N VAL A 248 0.70 4.05 -13.36
CA VAL A 248 0.16 5.40 -13.21
C VAL A 248 -1.32 5.36 -12.88
N GLN A 249 -1.73 6.17 -11.91
CA GLN A 249 -3.13 6.45 -11.60
C GLN A 249 -3.44 7.87 -12.02
N VAL A 250 -4.32 8.00 -13.01
CA VAL A 250 -4.73 9.31 -13.56
C VAL A 250 -6.10 9.69 -13.01
N THR A 251 -6.24 10.89 -12.47
CA THR A 251 -7.53 11.41 -12.00
C THR A 251 -8.40 11.77 -13.21
N LEU A 252 -9.54 11.08 -13.36
CA LEU A 252 -10.57 11.38 -14.36
C LEU A 252 -11.93 11.49 -13.66
N GLU A 253 -12.43 12.70 -13.54
CA GLU A 253 -13.65 12.96 -12.74
C GLU A 253 -14.95 12.70 -13.50
N SER A 254 -14.94 12.76 -14.83
CA SER A 254 -16.11 12.52 -15.69
C SER A 254 -15.69 12.31 -17.16
N HIS A 255 -16.55 11.60 -17.92
CA HIS A 255 -16.49 11.58 -19.38
C HIS A 255 -16.92 12.92 -20.01
N LYS A 256 -17.67 13.74 -19.27
CA LYS A 256 -18.10 15.07 -19.70
C LYS A 256 -17.05 16.12 -19.35
N SER A 257 -16.51 16.80 -20.36
CA SER A 257 -15.49 17.84 -20.17
C SER A 257 -15.92 18.93 -19.18
N LYS A 258 -17.15 19.41 -19.30
CA LYS A 258 -17.68 20.46 -18.42
C LYS A 258 -17.68 20.05 -16.95
N ILE A 259 -18.01 18.80 -16.64
CA ILE A 259 -18.03 18.29 -15.24
C ILE A 259 -16.60 18.09 -14.73
N HIS A 260 -15.73 17.50 -15.53
CA HIS A 260 -14.33 17.31 -15.16
C HIS A 260 -13.64 18.66 -14.90
N ASP A 261 -13.77 19.61 -15.83
CA ASP A 261 -13.16 20.94 -15.73
C ASP A 261 -13.73 21.74 -14.54
N LEU A 262 -15.05 21.60 -14.25
CA LEU A 262 -15.65 22.16 -13.05
C LEU A 262 -15.03 21.58 -11.77
N MET A 263 -14.91 20.25 -11.66
CA MET A 263 -14.38 19.60 -10.47
C MET A 263 -12.88 19.88 -10.27
N THR A 264 -12.13 20.02 -11.35
CA THR A 264 -10.70 20.35 -11.32
C THR A 264 -10.42 21.84 -11.22
N SER A 265 -11.45 22.70 -11.38
CA SER A 265 -11.33 24.16 -11.49
C SER A 265 -10.29 24.61 -12.52
N ALA A 266 -10.22 23.90 -13.65
CA ALA A 266 -9.23 24.14 -14.69
C ALA A 266 -9.84 23.87 -16.07
N GLU A 267 -10.18 24.93 -16.80
CA GLU A 267 -10.72 24.83 -18.16
C GLU A 267 -9.75 24.10 -19.10
N GLY A 268 -10.27 23.19 -19.91
CA GLY A 268 -9.49 22.38 -20.85
C GLY A 268 -8.70 21.24 -20.20
N SER A 269 -8.74 21.08 -18.89
CA SER A 269 -8.03 20.00 -18.18
C SER A 269 -8.49 18.62 -18.65
N TRP A 270 -9.77 18.42 -18.92
CA TRP A 270 -10.31 17.17 -19.45
C TRP A 270 -9.63 16.75 -20.76
N LYS A 271 -9.50 17.68 -21.70
CA LYS A 271 -8.88 17.42 -23.00
C LYS A 271 -7.44 16.94 -22.85
N GLU A 272 -6.68 17.59 -21.96
CA GLU A 272 -5.28 17.25 -21.70
C GLU A 272 -5.16 15.92 -20.97
N THR A 273 -5.98 15.69 -19.94
CA THR A 273 -6.04 14.44 -19.13
C THR A 273 -6.39 13.25 -20.03
N VAL A 274 -7.42 13.36 -20.86
CA VAL A 274 -7.83 12.30 -21.80
C VAL A 274 -6.73 12.00 -22.82
N ALA A 275 -6.07 13.02 -23.37
CA ALA A 275 -4.92 12.83 -24.25
C ALA A 275 -3.77 12.10 -23.52
N GLY A 276 -3.53 12.46 -22.25
CA GLY A 276 -2.55 11.80 -21.39
C GLY A 276 -2.86 10.33 -21.15
N ILE A 277 -4.10 10.00 -20.79
CA ILE A 277 -4.54 8.59 -20.63
C ILE A 277 -4.31 7.80 -21.92
N LYS A 278 -4.73 8.34 -23.08
CA LYS A 278 -4.55 7.69 -24.39
C LYS A 278 -3.09 7.43 -24.73
N ASN A 279 -2.18 8.32 -24.36
CA ASN A 279 -0.75 8.12 -24.56
C ASN A 279 -0.18 7.09 -23.59
N ALA A 280 -0.53 7.17 -22.31
CA ALA A 280 -0.06 6.23 -21.29
C ALA A 280 -0.52 4.78 -21.56
N VAL A 281 -1.76 4.57 -22.00
CA VAL A 281 -2.28 3.23 -22.37
C VAL A 281 -1.52 2.57 -23.52
N ARG A 282 -0.83 3.36 -24.35
CA ARG A 282 -0.01 2.85 -25.46
C ARG A 282 1.42 2.49 -25.06
N SER A 283 1.82 2.78 -23.84
CA SER A 283 3.12 2.42 -23.26
C SER A 283 3.05 1.08 -22.51
N GLN A 284 4.15 0.65 -21.92
CA GLN A 284 4.21 -0.52 -21.04
C GLN A 284 3.80 -0.19 -19.60
N ILE A 285 3.49 1.06 -19.28
CA ILE A 285 3.07 1.50 -17.95
C ILE A 285 1.67 0.96 -17.66
N TYR A 286 1.46 0.35 -16.50
CA TYR A 286 0.12 -0.07 -16.09
C TYR A 286 -0.74 1.15 -15.73
N VAL A 287 -1.81 1.38 -16.48
CA VAL A 287 -2.65 2.58 -16.35
C VAL A 287 -3.94 2.26 -15.60
N THR A 288 -4.22 3.07 -14.58
CA THR A 288 -5.51 3.10 -13.88
C THR A 288 -6.06 4.52 -13.87
N THR A 289 -7.38 4.67 -13.73
CA THR A 289 -8.01 5.95 -13.44
C THR A 289 -8.55 5.97 -12.02
N ASN A 290 -8.71 7.15 -11.45
CA ASN A 290 -9.42 7.35 -10.20
C ASN A 290 -10.43 8.49 -10.33
N THR A 291 -11.61 8.31 -9.70
CA THR A 291 -12.68 9.31 -9.68
C THR A 291 -13.15 9.53 -8.25
N THR A 292 -13.24 10.77 -7.82
CA THR A 292 -13.95 11.13 -6.59
C THR A 292 -15.44 11.24 -6.88
N LEU A 293 -16.23 10.30 -6.34
CA LEU A 293 -17.67 10.29 -6.50
C LEU A 293 -18.31 11.46 -5.73
N SER A 294 -19.12 12.23 -6.42
CA SER A 294 -19.71 13.46 -5.93
C SER A 294 -21.13 13.68 -6.49
N LYS A 295 -21.84 14.66 -5.96
CA LYS A 295 -23.12 15.08 -6.52
C LYS A 295 -23.03 15.57 -7.97
N TYR A 296 -21.83 15.99 -8.42
CA TYR A 296 -21.63 16.49 -9.78
C TYR A 296 -21.54 15.38 -10.83
N ASN A 297 -20.98 14.21 -10.48
CA ASN A 297 -20.68 13.15 -11.46
C ASN A 297 -21.46 11.85 -11.25
N ALA A 298 -22.09 11.63 -10.09
CA ALA A 298 -22.72 10.35 -9.74
C ALA A 298 -23.83 9.91 -10.71
N ALA A 299 -24.66 10.86 -11.20
CA ALA A 299 -25.78 10.55 -12.09
C ALA A 299 -25.35 9.90 -13.41
N ASP A 300 -24.20 10.32 -13.94
CA ASP A 300 -23.68 9.87 -15.23
C ASP A 300 -22.46 8.93 -15.08
N PHE A 301 -22.15 8.48 -13.86
CA PHE A 301 -20.90 7.77 -13.63
C PHE A 301 -20.82 6.42 -14.35
N LEU A 302 -21.94 5.73 -14.53
CA LEU A 302 -21.97 4.48 -15.31
C LEU A 302 -21.54 4.69 -16.77
N THR A 303 -21.89 5.83 -17.38
CA THR A 303 -21.39 6.22 -18.72
C THR A 303 -19.89 6.57 -18.67
N THR A 304 -19.43 7.14 -17.55
CA THR A 304 -17.98 7.38 -17.38
C THR A 304 -17.21 6.05 -17.38
N ILE A 305 -17.77 4.96 -16.84
CA ILE A 305 -17.14 3.62 -16.88
C ILE A 305 -17.06 3.09 -18.33
N ASP A 306 -18.11 3.27 -19.14
CA ASP A 306 -18.06 2.94 -20.57
C ASP A 306 -16.91 3.68 -21.25
N TYR A 307 -16.80 4.98 -20.99
CA TYR A 307 -15.73 5.82 -21.54
C TYR A 307 -14.33 5.39 -21.08
N ILE A 308 -14.16 5.01 -19.80
CA ILE A 308 -12.88 4.44 -19.29
C ILE A 308 -12.49 3.18 -20.08
N LYS A 309 -13.48 2.32 -20.39
CA LYS A 309 -13.26 1.13 -21.22
C LYS A 309 -12.85 1.49 -22.65
N GLU A 310 -13.50 2.48 -23.27
CA GLU A 310 -13.17 2.98 -24.61
C GLU A 310 -11.75 3.58 -24.68
N LEU A 311 -11.28 4.19 -23.59
CA LEU A 311 -9.92 4.68 -23.49
C LEU A 311 -8.86 3.56 -23.41
N GLY A 312 -9.28 2.29 -23.25
CA GLY A 312 -8.38 1.14 -23.14
C GLY A 312 -7.79 0.92 -21.75
N VAL A 313 -8.33 1.57 -20.73
CA VAL A 313 -7.90 1.38 -19.33
C VAL A 313 -8.46 0.06 -18.80
N ALA A 314 -7.64 -0.74 -18.10
CA ALA A 314 -8.02 -2.06 -17.61
C ALA A 314 -8.61 -2.05 -16.19
N ALA A 315 -8.33 -1.01 -15.41
CA ALA A 315 -8.77 -0.89 -14.03
C ALA A 315 -9.08 0.57 -13.67
N PHE A 316 -10.05 0.77 -12.79
CA PHE A 316 -10.36 2.09 -12.26
C PHE A 316 -10.67 2.02 -10.77
N GLY A 317 -10.38 3.12 -10.08
CA GLY A 317 -10.73 3.33 -8.68
C GLY A 317 -11.79 4.39 -8.51
N CYS A 318 -12.52 4.28 -7.40
CA CYS A 318 -13.36 5.36 -6.90
C CYS A 318 -13.13 5.55 -5.41
N ASN A 319 -13.32 6.78 -4.98
CA ASN A 319 -13.40 7.13 -3.57
C ASN A 319 -14.54 8.13 -3.33
N SER A 320 -15.03 8.19 -2.12
CA SER A 320 -15.84 9.31 -1.65
C SER A 320 -14.94 10.50 -1.30
N LEU A 321 -15.56 11.61 -0.94
CA LEU A 321 -14.83 12.81 -0.48
C LEU A 321 -13.89 12.46 0.69
N ILE A 322 -12.66 12.93 0.61
CA ILE A 322 -11.67 12.82 1.70
C ILE A 322 -11.72 14.13 2.49
N TYR A 323 -12.10 14.07 3.75
CA TYR A 323 -12.30 15.25 4.62
C TYR A 323 -10.98 15.85 5.09
N SER A 324 -10.29 16.50 4.15
CA SER A 324 -9.02 17.22 4.38
C SER A 324 -8.86 18.33 3.35
N GLY A 325 -8.10 19.36 3.64
CA GLY A 325 -7.84 20.47 2.76
C GLY A 325 -9.13 21.21 2.35
N LYS A 326 -9.27 21.57 1.08
CA LYS A 326 -10.45 22.26 0.54
C LYS A 326 -11.74 21.43 0.68
N ALA A 327 -11.63 20.11 0.70
CA ALA A 327 -12.78 19.22 0.76
C ALA A 327 -13.63 19.39 2.02
N THR A 328 -13.07 19.87 3.12
CA THR A 328 -13.82 20.14 4.35
C THR A 328 -14.85 21.25 4.17
N GLY A 329 -14.52 22.29 3.41
CA GLY A 329 -15.40 23.43 3.13
C GLY A 329 -16.54 23.15 2.16
N VAL A 330 -16.44 22.10 1.33
CA VAL A 330 -17.44 21.82 0.28
C VAL A 330 -18.26 20.56 0.56
N ARG A 331 -18.20 20.02 1.77
CA ARG A 331 -18.84 18.77 2.14
C ARG A 331 -20.31 18.67 1.76
N GLN A 332 -21.10 19.67 2.13
CA GLN A 332 -22.56 19.67 1.92
C GLN A 332 -22.95 19.71 0.44
N GLU A 333 -22.17 20.42 -0.37
CA GLU A 333 -22.44 20.61 -1.80
C GLU A 333 -21.90 19.48 -2.64
N PHE A 334 -20.82 18.83 -2.20
CA PHE A 334 -20.03 17.89 -2.98
C PHE A 334 -20.28 16.44 -2.61
N ALA A 335 -20.29 16.10 -1.31
CA ALA A 335 -20.31 14.72 -0.85
C ALA A 335 -21.64 14.02 -1.18
N LEU A 336 -21.56 12.75 -1.57
CA LEU A 336 -22.74 11.90 -1.72
C LEU A 336 -23.21 11.40 -0.35
N PRO A 337 -24.54 11.38 -0.12
CA PRO A 337 -25.12 10.64 0.99
C PRO A 337 -24.76 9.16 0.95
N ILE A 338 -24.68 8.52 2.10
CA ILE A 338 -24.35 7.09 2.20
C ILE A 338 -25.40 6.25 1.48
N GLU A 339 -26.67 6.60 1.60
CA GLU A 339 -27.79 5.93 0.97
C GLU A 339 -27.64 5.93 -0.57
N THR A 340 -27.09 7.01 -1.12
CA THR A 340 -26.77 7.09 -2.55
C THR A 340 -25.62 6.15 -2.92
N LEU A 341 -24.58 6.06 -2.08
CA LEU A 341 -23.45 5.16 -2.29
C LEU A 341 -23.86 3.68 -2.21
N GLU A 342 -24.75 3.31 -1.27
CA GLU A 342 -25.30 1.95 -1.14
C GLU A 342 -25.99 1.47 -2.42
N VAL A 343 -26.67 2.37 -3.12
CA VAL A 343 -27.34 2.06 -4.39
C VAL A 343 -26.39 2.13 -5.58
N LEU A 344 -25.44 3.05 -5.57
CA LEU A 344 -24.57 3.31 -6.73
C LEU A 344 -23.43 2.29 -6.83
N LEU A 345 -22.79 1.93 -5.72
CA LEU A 345 -21.60 1.07 -5.73
C LEU A 345 -21.86 -0.34 -6.30
N PRO A 346 -22.99 -1.03 -5.99
CA PRO A 346 -23.33 -2.29 -6.66
C PRO A 346 -23.49 -2.12 -8.17
N LYS A 347 -24.12 -1.03 -8.63
CA LYS A 347 -24.27 -0.75 -10.07
C LYS A 347 -22.91 -0.52 -10.75
N ILE A 348 -21.98 0.19 -10.10
CA ILE A 348 -20.61 0.38 -10.58
C ILE A 348 -19.89 -0.96 -10.69
N ARG A 349 -19.96 -1.80 -9.64
CA ARG A 349 -19.36 -3.14 -9.61
C ARG A 349 -19.89 -4.01 -10.76
N ASP A 350 -21.21 -4.07 -10.90
CA ASP A 350 -21.86 -4.90 -11.91
C ASP A 350 -21.53 -4.43 -13.33
N LYS A 351 -21.51 -3.12 -13.55
CA LYS A 351 -21.08 -2.51 -14.82
C LYS A 351 -19.61 -2.81 -15.12
N ALA A 352 -18.73 -2.72 -14.12
CA ALA A 352 -17.32 -3.07 -14.28
C ALA A 352 -17.14 -4.55 -14.66
N ASN A 353 -17.89 -5.45 -14.00
CA ASN A 353 -17.88 -6.89 -14.31
C ASN A 353 -18.36 -7.17 -15.75
N GLN A 354 -19.45 -6.52 -16.19
CA GLN A 354 -19.97 -6.64 -17.57
C GLN A 354 -18.94 -6.24 -18.61
N LEU A 355 -18.14 -5.20 -18.32
CA LEU A 355 -17.12 -4.69 -19.22
C LEU A 355 -15.75 -5.36 -19.05
N ASN A 356 -15.64 -6.34 -18.14
CA ASN A 356 -14.37 -6.98 -17.76
C ASN A 356 -13.32 -5.95 -17.33
N LEU A 357 -13.72 -5.01 -16.49
CA LEU A 357 -12.86 -4.00 -15.86
C LEU A 357 -12.64 -4.34 -14.40
N LYS A 358 -11.44 -4.13 -13.88
CA LYS A 358 -11.17 -4.23 -12.44
C LYS A 358 -11.63 -2.94 -11.75
N PHE A 359 -12.57 -3.06 -10.82
CA PHE A 359 -13.04 -1.96 -9.98
C PHE A 359 -12.40 -1.99 -8.59
N LEU A 360 -11.96 -0.83 -8.11
CA LEU A 360 -11.35 -0.64 -6.80
C LEU A 360 -12.08 0.47 -6.03
N TRP A 361 -12.72 0.10 -4.91
CA TRP A 361 -13.24 1.08 -3.97
C TRP A 361 -12.16 1.43 -2.94
N TYR A 362 -11.82 2.71 -2.78
CA TYR A 362 -10.69 3.12 -1.94
C TYR A 362 -11.08 3.64 -0.55
N THR A 363 -12.31 4.10 -0.36
CA THR A 363 -12.71 4.74 0.89
C THR A 363 -12.96 3.71 1.99
N PRO A 364 -12.26 3.79 3.13
CA PRO A 364 -12.63 3.03 4.33
C PRO A 364 -13.90 3.63 4.94
N THR A 365 -14.89 2.78 5.17
CA THR A 365 -16.19 3.15 5.75
C THR A 365 -16.46 2.37 7.04
N GLN A 366 -17.32 2.91 7.90
CA GLN A 366 -17.87 2.15 9.01
C GLN A 366 -18.86 1.11 8.45
N TYR A 367 -18.64 -0.19 8.69
CA TYR A 367 -19.47 -1.26 8.11
C TYR A 367 -20.93 -1.21 8.56
N CYS A 368 -21.21 -0.70 9.75
CA CYS A 368 -22.57 -0.44 10.20
C CYS A 368 -23.31 0.66 9.42
N ARG A 369 -22.61 1.41 8.53
CA ARG A 369 -23.17 2.46 7.68
C ARG A 369 -23.09 2.09 6.20
N LEU A 370 -21.97 1.55 5.77
CA LEU A 370 -21.74 1.09 4.39
C LEU A 370 -20.75 -0.08 4.45
N ASP A 371 -21.26 -1.31 4.30
CA ASP A 371 -20.45 -2.53 4.37
C ASP A 371 -19.94 -2.92 2.97
N PRO A 372 -18.65 -2.68 2.68
CA PRO A 372 -18.11 -3.01 1.36
C PRO A 372 -18.05 -4.51 1.10
N VAL A 373 -18.03 -5.36 2.13
CA VAL A 373 -18.05 -6.82 1.97
C VAL A 373 -19.41 -7.29 1.49
N GLN A 374 -20.50 -6.79 2.11
CA GLN A 374 -21.88 -7.09 1.66
C GLN A 374 -22.13 -6.56 0.25
N LEU A 375 -21.54 -5.44 -0.11
CA LEU A 375 -21.62 -4.88 -1.47
C LEU A 375 -20.72 -5.62 -2.50
N GLY A 376 -19.99 -6.65 -2.09
CA GLY A 376 -19.10 -7.42 -2.98
C GLY A 376 -17.83 -6.64 -3.41
N LEU A 377 -17.42 -5.63 -2.65
CA LEU A 377 -16.26 -4.79 -2.93
C LEU A 377 -15.01 -5.24 -2.19
N GLY A 378 -15.12 -6.33 -1.40
CA GLY A 378 -14.04 -6.87 -0.56
C GLY A 378 -13.81 -6.07 0.72
N VAL A 379 -12.87 -6.54 1.52
CA VAL A 379 -12.51 -5.92 2.81
C VAL A 379 -11.84 -4.56 2.57
N LYS A 380 -12.32 -3.52 3.23
CA LYS A 380 -11.79 -2.15 3.17
C LYS A 380 -11.63 -1.58 4.58
N SER A 381 -10.41 -1.29 4.97
CA SER A 381 -10.09 -0.63 6.24
C SER A 381 -9.07 0.47 6.01
N CYS A 382 -9.01 1.43 6.93
CA CYS A 382 -7.96 2.43 6.88
C CYS A 382 -6.59 1.79 7.12
N THR A 383 -5.65 2.01 6.21
CA THR A 383 -4.29 1.46 6.26
C THR A 383 -3.23 2.51 6.59
N ALA A 384 -3.66 3.72 6.93
CA ALA A 384 -2.79 4.83 7.34
C ALA A 384 -1.90 4.42 8.52
N ALA A 385 -0.65 4.90 8.52
CA ALA A 385 0.37 4.61 9.52
C ALA A 385 0.66 3.10 9.73
N MET A 386 0.20 2.22 8.83
CA MET A 386 0.40 0.77 8.91
C MET A 386 0.93 0.19 7.58
N ILE A 387 0.11 0.19 6.53
CA ILE A 387 0.49 -0.34 5.21
C ILE A 387 0.99 0.77 4.30
N ASN A 388 0.43 1.97 4.41
CA ASN A 388 0.87 3.16 3.70
C ASN A 388 1.10 4.34 4.64
N MET A 389 2.05 5.18 4.27
CA MET A 389 2.36 6.47 4.88
C MET A 389 2.75 7.45 3.76
N CYS A 390 3.00 8.70 4.12
CA CYS A 390 3.40 9.72 3.14
C CYS A 390 4.62 10.50 3.65
N VAL A 391 5.52 10.87 2.73
CA VAL A 391 6.56 11.87 2.96
C VAL A 391 6.18 13.14 2.22
N GLY A 392 6.11 14.24 2.94
CA GLY A 392 5.81 15.57 2.40
C GLY A 392 6.98 16.24 1.70
N PRO A 393 6.76 17.38 1.02
CA PRO A 393 7.79 18.06 0.23
C PRO A 393 9.02 18.53 1.04
N ASN A 394 8.87 18.70 2.34
CA ASN A 394 9.93 19.10 3.28
C ASN A 394 10.58 17.91 4.02
N GLY A 395 10.19 16.67 3.70
CA GLY A 395 10.69 15.47 4.36
C GLY A 395 9.91 15.03 5.60
N ASP A 396 8.85 15.73 5.99
CA ASP A 396 7.97 15.31 7.08
C ASP A 396 7.20 14.07 6.72
N VAL A 397 7.05 13.16 7.67
CA VAL A 397 6.30 11.91 7.49
C VAL A 397 4.90 12.07 8.06
N TYR A 398 3.90 11.72 7.26
CA TYR A 398 2.49 11.77 7.62
C TYR A 398 1.86 10.37 7.68
N PRO A 399 0.79 10.16 8.47
CA PRO A 399 0.07 8.89 8.54
C PRO A 399 -0.44 8.38 7.18
N CYS A 400 -0.86 9.28 6.30
CA CYS A 400 -1.20 9.04 4.89
C CYS A 400 -1.11 10.36 4.11
N GLN A 401 -1.29 10.30 2.79
CA GLN A 401 -1.20 11.45 1.90
C GLN A 401 -2.21 12.59 2.17
N SER A 402 -3.22 12.33 3.01
CA SER A 402 -4.30 13.29 3.31
C SER A 402 -4.36 13.71 4.78
N TYR A 403 -3.49 13.18 5.64
CA TYR A 403 -3.45 13.48 7.07
C TYR A 403 -2.19 14.27 7.39
N PHE A 404 -2.27 15.60 7.43
CA PHE A 404 -1.13 16.53 7.48
C PHE A 404 -0.64 16.86 8.90
N GLU A 405 -0.64 15.88 9.81
CA GLU A 405 0.03 15.99 11.12
C GLU A 405 1.34 15.19 11.06
N SER A 406 2.47 15.88 11.29
CA SER A 406 3.79 15.28 11.16
C SER A 406 4.07 14.27 12.28
N LEU A 407 4.62 13.13 11.89
CA LEU A 407 5.13 12.09 12.79
C LEU A 407 6.63 12.23 13.08
N GLY A 408 7.29 13.20 12.43
CA GLY A 408 8.72 13.45 12.41
C GLY A 408 9.25 13.59 10.99
N ASN A 409 10.53 13.86 10.84
CA ASN A 409 11.15 14.10 9.53
C ASN A 409 12.06 12.94 9.14
N ILE A 410 11.86 12.37 7.94
CA ILE A 410 12.59 11.19 7.44
C ILE A 410 14.09 11.40 7.30
N LEU A 411 14.56 12.64 7.13
CA LEU A 411 15.98 12.95 6.97
C LEU A 411 16.70 13.19 8.30
N VAL A 412 15.94 13.49 9.36
CA VAL A 412 16.49 13.93 10.67
C VAL A 412 16.24 12.91 11.76
N ASP A 413 15.01 12.41 11.86
CA ASP A 413 14.59 11.51 12.95
C ASP A 413 14.90 10.05 12.66
N ASP A 414 15.13 9.27 13.71
CA ASP A 414 15.21 7.82 13.59
C ASP A 414 13.88 7.23 13.20
N TRP A 415 13.89 6.20 12.32
CA TRP A 415 12.68 5.55 11.84
C TRP A 415 11.82 4.99 12.98
N GLU A 416 12.44 4.42 13.99
CA GLU A 416 11.72 3.85 15.13
C GLU A 416 10.92 4.92 15.88
N LYS A 417 11.44 6.15 16.02
CA LYS A 417 10.72 7.28 16.61
C LYS A 417 9.51 7.67 15.77
N ILE A 418 9.66 7.76 14.45
CA ILE A 418 8.57 8.07 13.51
C ILE A 418 7.51 6.97 13.55
N TRP A 419 7.94 5.71 13.42
CA TRP A 419 7.05 4.55 13.42
C TRP A 419 6.26 4.42 14.71
N ASN A 420 6.90 4.69 15.85
CA ASN A 420 6.30 4.61 17.18
C ASN A 420 5.70 5.92 17.69
N HIS A 421 5.57 6.94 16.83
CA HIS A 421 4.93 8.21 17.20
C HIS A 421 3.53 7.98 17.80
N PRO A 422 3.12 8.72 18.86
CA PRO A 422 1.83 8.51 19.54
C PRO A 422 0.64 8.51 18.58
N LEU A 423 0.59 9.47 17.63
CA LEU A 423 -0.47 9.53 16.62
C LEU A 423 -0.48 8.28 15.73
N ALA A 424 0.69 7.80 15.28
CA ALA A 424 0.78 6.59 14.46
C ALA A 424 0.26 5.35 15.22
N LYS A 425 0.61 5.21 16.50
CA LYS A 425 0.08 4.17 17.39
C LYS A 425 -1.43 4.30 17.58
N LYS A 426 -1.93 5.51 17.85
CA LYS A 426 -3.35 5.80 17.99
C LYS A 426 -4.16 5.35 16.77
N ILE A 427 -3.64 5.62 15.56
CA ILE A 427 -4.29 5.21 14.32
C ILE A 427 -4.23 3.68 14.14
N ARG A 428 -3.07 3.04 14.33
CA ARG A 428 -2.93 1.58 14.23
C ARG A 428 -3.78 0.81 15.22
N ASN A 429 -3.86 1.31 16.46
CA ASN A 429 -4.65 0.69 17.55
C ASN A 429 -6.15 1.03 17.46
N ARG A 430 -6.57 1.79 16.45
CA ARG A 430 -7.97 2.20 16.28
C ARG A 430 -8.53 3.01 17.48
N GLU A 431 -7.69 3.76 18.18
CA GLU A 431 -8.07 4.53 19.36
C GLU A 431 -8.94 5.76 19.02
N TYR A 432 -9.01 6.13 17.73
CA TYR A 432 -9.83 7.23 17.21
C TYR A 432 -11.31 6.87 16.99
N VAL A 433 -11.68 5.59 17.12
CA VAL A 433 -13.05 5.13 16.83
C VAL A 433 -14.06 5.61 17.86
N GLU A 434 -15.32 5.72 17.43
CA GLU A 434 -16.44 6.05 18.32
C GLU A 434 -16.60 5.00 19.45
N PRO A 435 -17.08 5.38 20.65
CA PRO A 435 -17.23 4.46 21.77
C PRO A 435 -17.97 3.16 21.44
N LYS A 436 -19.04 3.24 20.63
CA LYS A 436 -19.83 2.08 20.17
C LYS A 436 -19.04 1.06 19.33
N CYS A 437 -17.88 1.47 18.79
CA CYS A 437 -17.04 0.60 17.98
C CYS A 437 -16.05 -0.21 18.80
N LYS A 438 -15.74 0.19 20.05
CA LYS A 438 -14.70 -0.43 20.86
C LYS A 438 -14.96 -1.92 21.14
N ASP A 439 -16.22 -2.26 21.38
CA ASP A 439 -16.65 -3.64 21.65
C ASP A 439 -17.28 -4.32 20.40
N CYS A 440 -17.15 -3.70 19.22
CA CYS A 440 -17.70 -4.25 18.00
C CYS A 440 -16.88 -5.44 17.49
N PRO A 441 -17.47 -6.61 17.28
CA PRO A 441 -16.74 -7.79 16.79
C PRO A 441 -16.16 -7.61 15.37
N GLN A 442 -16.67 -6.64 14.60
CA GLN A 442 -16.15 -6.33 13.27
C GLN A 442 -15.04 -5.28 13.26
N LEU A 443 -14.66 -4.70 14.41
CA LEU A 443 -13.70 -3.61 14.45
C LEU A 443 -12.35 -3.97 13.79
N GLN A 444 -11.89 -5.19 13.98
CA GLN A 444 -10.63 -5.67 13.38
C GLN A 444 -10.63 -5.53 11.86
N VAL A 445 -11.73 -5.92 11.22
CA VAL A 445 -11.87 -5.91 9.75
C VAL A 445 -12.31 -4.54 9.22
N CYS A 446 -13.30 -3.94 9.89
CA CYS A 446 -13.86 -2.63 9.53
C CYS A 446 -12.85 -1.48 9.75
N GLY A 447 -12.11 -1.53 10.88
CA GLY A 447 -11.19 -0.48 11.28
C GLY A 447 -11.84 0.84 11.70
N GLY A 448 -13.18 0.91 11.81
CA GLY A 448 -13.90 2.10 12.25
C GLY A 448 -14.04 3.23 11.21
N GLY A 449 -13.65 3.01 9.95
CA GLY A 449 -13.72 4.03 8.89
C GLY A 449 -12.48 4.91 8.80
N CYS A 450 -12.59 6.02 8.11
CA CYS A 450 -11.51 6.99 7.96
C CYS A 450 -11.40 7.91 9.19
N PRO A 451 -10.22 8.02 9.85
CA PRO A 451 -10.07 8.93 10.99
C PRO A 451 -10.36 10.39 10.65
N LEU A 452 -10.08 10.85 9.45
CA LEU A 452 -10.35 12.23 9.03
C LEU A 452 -11.85 12.53 8.98
N GLU A 453 -12.68 11.58 8.57
CA GLU A 453 -14.14 11.75 8.58
C GLU A 453 -14.70 11.89 10.01
N LEU A 454 -14.11 11.17 10.97
CA LEU A 454 -14.55 11.21 12.37
C LEU A 454 -14.11 12.50 13.08
N LEU A 455 -12.90 12.99 12.78
CA LEU A 455 -12.41 14.27 13.32
C LEU A 455 -13.24 15.43 12.80
N ASP A 456 -13.59 15.46 11.52
CA ASP A 456 -14.42 16.48 10.91
C ASP A 456 -15.83 16.54 11.57
N LYS A 457 -16.43 15.38 11.91
CA LYS A 457 -17.69 15.32 12.64
C LYS A 457 -17.62 15.90 14.05
N GLN A 458 -16.51 15.73 14.76
CA GLN A 458 -16.31 16.30 16.09
C GLN A 458 -16.26 17.82 16.04
N TYR A 459 -15.67 18.41 15.00
CA TYR A 459 -15.65 19.85 14.78
C TYR A 459 -17.06 20.42 14.52
N VAL A 460 -17.89 19.71 13.76
CA VAL A 460 -19.25 20.16 13.43
C VAL A 460 -20.19 20.08 14.65
N CYS A 461 -20.03 19.06 15.51
CA CYS A 461 -20.83 18.94 16.73
C CYS A 461 -20.41 19.95 17.82
N GLY A 462 -19.18 20.45 17.81
CA GLY A 462 -18.69 21.44 18.78
C GLY A 462 -19.09 22.88 18.51
N GLN A 463 -19.68 23.18 17.34
CA GLN A 463 -20.17 24.54 17.00
C GLN A 463 -21.67 24.75 17.27
N ASN A 464 -22.39 23.71 17.67
CA ASN A 464 -23.82 23.75 18.01
C ASN A 464 -24.09 23.46 19.50
N GLY A 465 -23.15 23.79 20.39
CA GLY A 465 -23.29 23.73 21.85
C GLY A 465 -23.40 25.12 22.46
#